data_1e22561009e16646bced8e85983ae652
#
_entry.id   1e22561009e16646bced8e85983ae652
#
_cell.length_a   1.000
_cell.length_b   1.000
_cell.length_c   1.000
_cell.angle_alpha   90.00
_cell.angle_beta   90.00
_cell.angle_gamma   90.00
#
_symmetry.space_group_name_H-M   'P 1'
#
loop_
_entity.id
_entity.type
_entity.pdbx_description
1 polymer ?
#
loop_
_entity_poly.entity_id
_entity_poly.type
_entity_poly.pdbx_seq_one_letter_code
_entity_poly.pdbx_strand_id
1 'polypeptide(L)'
;MLVVRAAEPADASAMSRVLIASITDLCGQDHGNDPQRIAEWTANKSPEGIAQMLMREGFFMMVAVLDNAVVAVGATTAEGEIALNYVAPDRRFQEISSALLGHMEADLGRRGFAQARLKATRTALPFYRARGWTGGDVAQSGRFIDCFVLRKTLA
;
A
#
# COMPACT_ATOMS: atom_id res chain seq x y z
N MET A 1 16.74 5.26 12.20
CA MET A 1 16.53 6.04 10.96
C MET A 1 15.65 5.28 10.00
N LEU A 2 14.66 5.94 9.46
CA LEU A 2 13.75 5.35 8.47
C LEU A 2 14.40 5.37 7.08
N VAL A 3 14.44 4.21 6.43
CA VAL A 3 14.96 4.06 5.06
C VAL A 3 13.88 3.44 4.19
N VAL A 4 13.61 4.05 3.04
CA VAL A 4 12.73 3.47 2.02
C VAL A 4 13.60 2.96 0.88
N ARG A 5 13.44 1.71 0.52
CA ARG A 5 14.24 1.07 -0.52
C ARG A 5 13.41 0.05 -1.32
N ALA A 6 13.95 -0.37 -2.45
CA ALA A 6 13.35 -1.47 -3.20
C ALA A 6 13.31 -2.74 -2.35
N ALA A 7 12.22 -3.48 -2.45
CA ALA A 7 12.08 -4.76 -1.76
C ALA A 7 12.91 -5.83 -2.45
N GLU A 8 13.40 -6.76 -1.67
CA GLU A 8 14.20 -7.89 -2.13
C GLU A 8 13.51 -9.21 -1.77
N PRO A 9 13.84 -10.33 -2.43
CA PRO A 9 13.23 -11.62 -2.09
C PRO A 9 13.34 -12.00 -0.62
N ALA A 10 14.45 -11.63 0.03
CA ALA A 10 14.65 -11.90 1.46
C ALA A 10 13.64 -11.16 2.36
N ASP A 11 12.99 -10.12 1.85
CA ASP A 11 11.99 -9.34 2.60
C ASP A 11 10.60 -9.98 2.61
N ALA A 12 10.36 -11.00 1.80
CA ALA A 12 9.01 -11.51 1.54
C ALA A 12 8.25 -11.91 2.82
N SER A 13 8.90 -12.60 3.75
CA SER A 13 8.25 -13.00 5.01
C SER A 13 7.88 -11.81 5.87
N ALA A 14 8.76 -10.83 6.00
CA ALA A 14 8.50 -9.62 6.77
C ALA A 14 7.40 -8.78 6.13
N MET A 15 7.42 -8.66 4.80
CA MET A 15 6.38 -7.95 4.05
C MET A 15 5.00 -8.60 4.24
N SER A 16 4.96 -9.94 4.18
CA SER A 16 3.74 -10.70 4.43
C SER A 16 3.15 -10.37 5.80
N ARG A 17 3.98 -10.39 6.84
CA ARG A 17 3.54 -10.07 8.21
C ARG A 17 2.94 -8.67 8.29
N VAL A 18 3.62 -7.68 7.70
CA VAL A 18 3.14 -6.29 7.72
C VAL A 18 1.80 -6.16 7.00
N LEU A 19 1.69 -6.74 5.81
CA LEU A 19 0.45 -6.64 5.01
C LEU A 19 -0.72 -7.32 5.70
N ILE A 20 -0.53 -8.53 6.19
CA ILE A 20 -1.60 -9.29 6.86
C ILE A 20 -2.02 -8.58 8.14
N ALA A 21 -1.08 -8.16 8.97
CA ALA A 21 -1.39 -7.45 10.22
C ALA A 21 -2.08 -6.12 9.96
N SER A 22 -1.61 -5.35 8.97
CA SER A 22 -2.20 -4.06 8.61
C SER A 22 -3.66 -4.23 8.15
N ILE A 23 -3.91 -5.16 7.25
CA ILE A 23 -5.26 -5.43 6.75
C ILE A 23 -6.16 -5.89 7.90
N THR A 24 -5.69 -6.84 8.69
CA THR A 24 -6.47 -7.44 9.77
C THR A 24 -6.82 -6.41 10.85
N ASP A 25 -5.83 -5.63 11.29
CA ASP A 25 -5.98 -4.78 12.47
C ASP A 25 -6.41 -3.35 12.14
N LEU A 26 -6.10 -2.84 10.94
CA LEU A 26 -6.34 -1.43 10.61
C LEU A 26 -7.51 -1.20 9.65
N CYS A 27 -7.95 -2.20 8.92
CA CYS A 27 -8.96 -2.02 7.87
C CYS A 27 -10.36 -2.49 8.28
N GLY A 28 -10.69 -2.38 9.56
CA GLY A 28 -11.98 -2.79 10.09
C GLY A 28 -13.17 -2.09 9.43
N GLN A 29 -13.01 -0.83 9.02
CA GLN A 29 -14.05 -0.10 8.29
C GLN A 29 -14.36 -0.72 6.93
N ASP A 30 -13.45 -1.50 6.38
CA ASP A 30 -13.59 -2.11 5.05
C ASP A 30 -14.10 -3.55 5.14
N HIS A 31 -13.46 -4.40 5.95
CA HIS A 31 -13.82 -5.81 6.04
C HIS A 31 -14.80 -6.12 7.18
N GLY A 32 -15.11 -5.15 8.04
CA GLY A 32 -16.08 -5.32 9.13
C GLY A 32 -15.70 -6.36 10.17
N ASN A 33 -14.40 -6.69 10.26
CA ASN A 33 -13.87 -7.76 11.11
C ASN A 33 -14.46 -9.15 10.79
N ASP A 34 -14.96 -9.31 9.56
CA ASP A 34 -15.47 -10.58 9.07
C ASP A 34 -14.29 -11.51 8.71
N PRO A 35 -14.14 -12.66 9.41
CA PRO A 35 -13.02 -13.57 9.16
C PRO A 35 -12.90 -14.03 7.72
N GLN A 36 -14.03 -14.25 7.04
CA GLN A 36 -14.01 -14.69 5.64
C GLN A 36 -13.48 -13.60 4.72
N ARG A 37 -13.90 -12.35 4.91
CA ARG A 37 -13.40 -11.23 4.11
C ARG A 37 -11.92 -10.99 4.33
N ILE A 38 -11.48 -11.08 5.57
CA ILE A 38 -10.06 -10.95 5.91
C ILE A 38 -9.27 -12.07 5.23
N ALA A 39 -9.75 -13.32 5.29
CA ALA A 39 -9.09 -14.46 4.67
C ALA A 39 -8.97 -14.29 3.16
N GLU A 40 -10.03 -13.84 2.50
CA GLU A 40 -10.02 -13.61 1.05
C GLU A 40 -9.05 -12.50 0.66
N TRP A 41 -9.07 -11.38 1.39
CA TRP A 41 -8.22 -10.24 1.11
C TRP A 41 -6.74 -10.56 1.32
N THR A 42 -6.41 -11.37 2.32
CA THR A 42 -5.02 -11.71 2.66
C THR A 42 -4.52 -12.99 1.97
N ALA A 43 -5.38 -13.68 1.21
CA ALA A 43 -5.04 -14.98 0.62
C ALA A 43 -3.78 -14.94 -0.26
N ASN A 44 -3.56 -13.85 -0.99
CA ASN A 44 -2.38 -13.68 -1.85
C ASN A 44 -1.22 -12.95 -1.17
N LYS A 45 -1.31 -12.71 0.14
CA LYS A 45 -0.30 -11.97 0.90
C LYS A 45 0.60 -12.88 1.73
N SER A 46 0.59 -14.19 1.48
CA SER A 46 1.55 -15.13 2.08
C SER A 46 2.97 -14.81 1.61
N PRO A 47 4.00 -15.33 2.28
CA PRO A 47 5.38 -15.14 1.80
C PRO A 47 5.55 -15.58 0.34
N GLU A 48 4.93 -16.67 -0.07
CA GLU A 48 4.95 -17.16 -1.45
C GLU A 48 4.22 -16.21 -2.39
N GLY A 49 3.09 -15.66 -1.98
CA GLY A 49 2.34 -14.67 -2.74
C GLY A 49 3.14 -13.39 -2.95
N ILE A 50 3.83 -12.92 -1.91
CA ILE A 50 4.71 -11.76 -2.01
C ILE A 50 5.89 -12.05 -2.95
N ALA A 51 6.49 -13.23 -2.85
CA ALA A 51 7.57 -13.62 -3.74
C ALA A 51 7.13 -13.59 -5.21
N GLN A 52 5.91 -14.03 -5.51
CA GLN A 52 5.34 -13.94 -6.85
C GLN A 52 5.15 -12.49 -7.30
N MET A 53 4.66 -11.63 -6.40
CA MET A 53 4.51 -10.20 -6.70
C MET A 53 5.86 -9.54 -7.03
N LEU A 54 6.91 -9.91 -6.30
CA LEU A 54 8.25 -9.37 -6.52
C LEU A 54 8.79 -9.72 -7.91
N MET A 55 8.37 -10.86 -8.48
CA MET A 55 8.78 -11.30 -9.81
C MET A 55 7.89 -10.77 -10.93
N ARG A 56 6.78 -10.13 -10.59
CA ARG A 56 5.80 -9.67 -11.57
C ARG A 56 6.32 -8.47 -12.34
N GLU A 57 6.31 -8.58 -13.67
CA GLU A 57 6.74 -7.48 -14.54
C GLU A 57 5.79 -6.29 -14.40
N GLY A 58 6.36 -5.08 -14.34
CA GLY A 58 5.57 -3.85 -14.22
C GLY A 58 4.99 -3.60 -12.83
N PHE A 59 5.46 -4.34 -11.82
CA PHE A 59 5.03 -4.20 -10.44
C PHE A 59 6.26 -3.99 -9.55
N PHE A 60 6.38 -2.80 -8.98
CA PHE A 60 7.60 -2.37 -8.28
C PHE A 60 7.31 -2.24 -6.79
N MET A 61 7.81 -3.18 -6.00
CA MET A 61 7.58 -3.19 -4.56
C MET A 61 8.72 -2.51 -3.81
N MET A 62 8.36 -1.84 -2.72
CA MET A 62 9.32 -1.20 -1.84
C MET A 62 8.93 -1.40 -0.39
N VAL A 63 9.91 -1.26 0.48
CA VAL A 63 9.73 -1.39 1.92
C VAL A 63 10.27 -0.16 2.63
N ALA A 64 9.62 0.21 3.72
CA ALA A 64 10.19 1.14 4.69
C ALA A 64 10.77 0.33 5.82
N VAL A 65 12.02 0.62 6.17
CA VAL A 65 12.77 -0.10 7.20
C VAL A 65 13.14 0.88 8.32
N LEU A 66 12.82 0.51 9.53
CA LEU A 66 13.13 1.28 10.72
C LEU A 66 13.76 0.32 11.76
N ASP A 67 14.94 0.68 12.26
CA ASP A 67 15.65 -0.14 13.22
C ASP A 67 15.83 -1.60 12.75
N ASN A 68 16.23 -1.77 11.50
CA ASN A 68 16.45 -3.06 10.83
C ASN A 68 15.18 -3.93 10.68
N ALA A 69 14.00 -3.35 10.87
CA ALA A 69 12.72 -4.06 10.70
C ALA A 69 11.91 -3.44 9.56
N VAL A 70 11.29 -4.29 8.75
CA VAL A 70 10.31 -3.82 7.76
C VAL A 70 9.07 -3.36 8.50
N VAL A 71 8.71 -2.09 8.33
CA VAL A 71 7.57 -1.47 9.02
C VAL A 71 6.46 -1.01 8.09
N ALA A 72 6.71 -0.98 6.79
CA ALA A 72 5.69 -0.64 5.81
C ALA A 72 6.03 -1.25 4.45
N VAL A 73 5.01 -1.44 3.63
CA VAL A 73 5.13 -2.03 2.28
C VAL A 73 4.37 -1.15 1.30
N GLY A 74 5.03 -0.81 0.20
CA GLY A 74 4.43 -0.07 -0.90
C GLY A 74 4.65 -0.77 -2.22
N ALA A 75 3.86 -0.41 -3.23
CA ALA A 75 4.09 -0.86 -4.59
C ALA A 75 3.51 0.15 -5.57
N THR A 76 4.19 0.30 -6.71
CA THR A 76 3.72 1.09 -7.84
C THR A 76 3.69 0.21 -9.07
N THR A 77 2.94 0.63 -10.08
CA THR A 77 2.82 -0.12 -11.33
C THR A 77 3.41 0.65 -12.51
N ALA A 78 3.62 -0.05 -13.61
CA ALA A 78 4.09 0.55 -14.86
C ALA A 78 3.09 1.54 -15.47
N GLU A 79 1.83 1.52 -15.02
CA GLU A 79 0.76 2.41 -15.49
C GLU A 79 0.55 3.65 -14.62
N GLY A 80 1.41 3.87 -13.62
CA GLY A 80 1.30 5.06 -12.76
C GLY A 80 0.35 4.92 -11.60
N GLU A 81 0.10 3.69 -11.15
CA GLU A 81 -0.78 3.42 -10.01
C GLU A 81 0.03 3.09 -8.77
N ILE A 82 -0.41 3.59 -7.61
CA ILE A 82 0.06 3.10 -6.31
C ILE A 82 -0.85 1.94 -5.94
N ALA A 83 -0.29 0.74 -5.93
CA ALA A 83 -1.04 -0.50 -5.73
C ALA A 83 -1.07 -0.96 -4.28
N LEU A 84 -0.04 -0.67 -3.49
CA LEU A 84 0.06 -1.02 -2.08
C LEU A 84 0.64 0.15 -1.30
N ASN A 85 0.09 0.39 -0.11
CA ASN A 85 0.63 1.35 0.86
C ASN A 85 0.09 0.97 2.24
N TYR A 86 0.82 0.10 2.93
CA TYR A 86 0.42 -0.45 4.22
C TYR A 86 1.51 -0.29 5.26
N VAL A 87 1.12 0.03 6.49
CA VAL A 87 2.03 0.21 7.63
C VAL A 87 1.73 -0.84 8.71
N ALA A 88 2.78 -1.29 9.40
CA ALA A 88 2.60 -2.18 10.55
C ALA A 88 1.74 -1.50 11.62
N PRO A 89 0.77 -2.21 12.23
CA PRO A 89 -0.16 -1.59 13.18
C PRO A 89 0.52 -0.93 14.38
N ASP A 90 1.60 -1.49 14.86
CA ASP A 90 2.37 -0.94 16.00
C ASP A 90 3.25 0.24 15.61
N ARG A 91 3.29 0.60 14.33
CA ARG A 91 4.09 1.71 13.79
C ARG A 91 3.24 2.81 13.16
N ARG A 92 1.92 2.73 13.24
CA ARG A 92 1.05 3.79 12.72
C ARG A 92 1.24 5.08 13.55
N PHE A 93 0.89 6.22 12.97
CA PHE A 93 1.05 7.56 13.58
C PHE A 93 2.51 8.02 13.75
N GLN A 94 3.47 7.35 13.12
CA GLN A 94 4.88 7.75 13.12
C GLN A 94 5.31 8.34 11.78
N GLU A 95 4.35 8.80 10.98
CA GLU A 95 4.55 9.41 9.67
C GLU A 95 5.24 8.49 8.65
N ILE A 96 5.28 7.18 8.92
CA ILE A 96 5.90 6.20 8.04
C ILE A 96 5.13 6.10 6.72
N SER A 97 3.79 6.05 6.79
CA SER A 97 2.95 6.00 5.59
C SER A 97 3.12 7.23 4.71
N SER A 98 3.28 8.42 5.33
CA SER A 98 3.53 9.65 4.59
C SER A 98 4.88 9.63 3.89
N ALA A 99 5.91 9.14 4.56
CA ALA A 99 7.25 9.02 3.98
C ALA A 99 7.25 8.03 2.80
N LEU A 100 6.60 6.89 2.97
CA LEU A 100 6.48 5.89 1.91
C LEU A 100 5.69 6.44 0.72
N LEU A 101 4.55 7.09 0.98
CA LEU A 101 3.73 7.71 -0.07
C LEU A 101 4.53 8.76 -0.85
N GLY A 102 5.23 9.64 -0.14
CA GLY A 102 6.07 10.65 -0.79
C GLY A 102 7.15 10.05 -1.67
N HIS A 103 7.75 8.95 -1.23
CA HIS A 103 8.76 8.24 -2.02
C HIS A 103 8.14 7.64 -3.30
N MET A 104 6.96 7.06 -3.20
CA MET A 104 6.25 6.51 -4.37
C MET A 104 5.82 7.60 -5.34
N GLU A 105 5.31 8.73 -4.84
CA GLU A 105 4.95 9.88 -5.68
C GLU A 105 6.17 10.42 -6.42
N ALA A 106 7.29 10.56 -5.72
CA ALA A 106 8.54 11.03 -6.33
C ALA A 106 9.05 10.07 -7.39
N ASP A 107 8.98 8.77 -7.14
CA ASP A 107 9.38 7.75 -8.09
C ASP A 107 8.53 7.80 -9.36
N LEU A 108 7.21 7.89 -9.22
CA LEU A 108 6.32 8.02 -10.36
C LEU A 108 6.60 9.29 -11.17
N GLY A 109 6.87 10.41 -10.49
CA GLY A 109 7.25 11.65 -11.14
C GLY A 109 8.54 11.52 -11.94
N ARG A 110 9.57 10.86 -11.38
CA ARG A 110 10.83 10.60 -12.07
C ARG A 110 10.65 9.71 -13.29
N ARG A 111 9.68 8.80 -13.26
CA ARG A 111 9.35 7.93 -14.40
C ARG A 111 8.50 8.62 -15.46
N GLY A 112 8.17 9.89 -15.27
CA GLY A 112 7.49 10.70 -16.28
C GLY A 112 5.98 10.78 -16.17
N PHE A 113 5.39 10.29 -15.09
CA PHE A 113 3.94 10.39 -14.89
C PHE A 113 3.57 11.79 -14.41
N ALA A 114 2.66 12.44 -15.13
CA ALA A 114 2.11 13.73 -14.72
C ALA A 114 1.05 13.58 -13.62
N GLN A 115 0.44 12.40 -13.54
CA GLN A 115 -0.62 12.10 -12.58
C GLN A 115 -0.47 10.68 -12.06
N ALA A 116 -0.73 10.49 -10.78
CA ALA A 116 -0.78 9.17 -10.14
C ALA A 116 -2.23 8.82 -9.81
N ARG A 117 -2.52 7.52 -9.76
CA ARG A 117 -3.83 6.98 -9.38
C ARG A 117 -3.67 5.93 -8.30
N LEU A 118 -4.70 5.74 -7.52
CA LEU A 118 -4.78 4.61 -6.58
C LEU A 118 -6.24 4.27 -6.30
N LYS A 119 -6.44 3.07 -5.78
CA LYS A 119 -7.73 2.61 -5.26
C LYS A 119 -7.60 2.55 -3.74
N ALA A 120 -8.21 3.50 -3.06
CA ALA A 120 -8.11 3.61 -1.61
C ALA A 120 -9.16 2.72 -0.93
N THR A 121 -8.80 2.20 0.24
CA THR A 121 -9.77 1.65 1.18
C THR A 121 -10.56 2.79 1.81
N ARG A 122 -11.73 2.48 2.38
CA ARG A 122 -12.49 3.46 3.15
C ARG A 122 -11.66 3.99 4.32
N THR A 123 -10.95 3.12 4.99
CA THR A 123 -10.08 3.47 6.13
C THR A 123 -9.05 4.52 5.75
N ALA A 124 -8.47 4.43 4.55
CA ALA A 124 -7.35 5.29 4.13
C ALA A 124 -7.79 6.61 3.48
N LEU A 125 -9.06 6.80 3.14
CA LEU A 125 -9.53 8.00 2.46
C LEU A 125 -9.08 9.31 3.12
N PRO A 126 -9.28 9.51 4.46
CA PRO A 126 -8.85 10.76 5.10
C PRO A 126 -7.35 11.00 4.99
N PHE A 127 -6.55 9.94 5.08
CA PHE A 127 -5.11 10.01 4.95
C PHE A 127 -4.69 10.58 3.59
N TYR A 128 -5.24 10.04 2.51
CA TYR A 128 -4.91 10.50 1.16
C TYR A 128 -5.43 11.90 0.87
N ARG A 129 -6.65 12.19 1.28
CA ARG A 129 -7.25 13.53 1.06
C ARG A 129 -6.44 14.62 1.75
N ALA A 130 -5.94 14.35 2.95
CA ALA A 130 -5.09 15.28 3.69
C ALA A 130 -3.75 15.55 2.97
N ARG A 131 -3.38 14.70 2.01
CA ARG A 131 -2.11 14.80 1.27
C ARG A 131 -2.30 15.18 -0.19
N GLY A 132 -3.45 15.76 -0.51
CA GLY A 132 -3.69 16.35 -1.83
C GLY A 132 -4.28 15.41 -2.87
N TRP A 133 -4.68 14.20 -2.48
CA TRP A 133 -5.37 13.29 -3.38
C TRP A 133 -6.84 13.66 -3.48
N THR A 134 -7.40 13.57 -4.68
CA THR A 134 -8.79 13.96 -4.97
C THR A 134 -9.55 12.82 -5.62
N GLY A 135 -10.88 12.92 -5.61
CA GLY A 135 -11.78 11.89 -6.13
C GLY A 135 -12.37 11.06 -5.00
N GLY A 136 -12.84 9.87 -5.33
CA GLY A 136 -13.35 8.93 -4.33
C GLY A 136 -14.70 9.29 -3.76
N ASP A 137 -15.51 10.05 -4.50
CA ASP A 137 -16.84 10.47 -4.03
C ASP A 137 -17.86 9.33 -4.07
N VAL A 138 -17.61 8.33 -4.91
CA VAL A 138 -18.47 7.16 -5.08
C VAL A 138 -17.65 5.90 -4.89
N ALA A 139 -18.15 5.00 -4.03
CA ALA A 139 -17.53 3.69 -3.84
C ALA A 139 -17.71 2.82 -5.09
N GLN A 140 -16.69 2.07 -5.45
CA GLN A 140 -16.72 1.08 -6.52
C GLN A 140 -16.51 -0.30 -5.93
N SER A 141 -17.19 -1.31 -6.48
CA SER A 141 -16.97 -2.68 -6.06
C SER A 141 -15.55 -3.11 -6.42
N GLY A 142 -14.79 -3.46 -5.41
CA GLY A 142 -13.47 -4.03 -5.58
C GLY A 142 -13.51 -5.56 -5.50
N ARG A 143 -12.34 -6.17 -5.61
CA ARG A 143 -12.22 -7.62 -5.58
C ARG A 143 -12.61 -8.22 -4.22
N PHE A 144 -12.25 -7.55 -3.14
CA PHE A 144 -12.48 -8.02 -1.76
C PHE A 144 -13.33 -7.05 -0.94
N ILE A 145 -13.24 -5.77 -1.25
CA ILE A 145 -13.87 -4.66 -0.52
C ILE A 145 -14.23 -3.57 -1.51
N ASP A 146 -15.07 -2.63 -1.10
CA ASP A 146 -15.29 -1.42 -1.88
C ASP A 146 -14.01 -0.60 -1.94
N CYS A 147 -13.75 0.01 -3.06
CA CYS A 147 -12.59 0.87 -3.24
C CYS A 147 -13.03 2.26 -3.75
N PHE A 148 -12.13 3.22 -3.56
CA PHE A 148 -12.34 4.61 -3.92
C PHE A 148 -11.19 5.06 -4.80
N VAL A 149 -11.48 5.41 -6.05
CA VAL A 149 -10.44 5.82 -7.00
C VAL A 149 -10.03 7.25 -6.73
N LEU A 150 -8.77 7.45 -6.41
CA LEU A 150 -8.17 8.76 -6.17
C LEU A 150 -7.10 9.05 -7.21
N ARG A 151 -6.86 10.34 -7.43
CA ARG A 151 -5.80 10.83 -8.32
C ARG A 151 -5.09 12.01 -7.68
N LYS A 152 -3.84 12.18 -8.11
CA LYS A 152 -3.04 13.34 -7.71
C LYS A 152 -2.16 13.76 -8.87
N THR A 153 -2.15 15.07 -9.16
CA THR A 153 -1.20 15.64 -10.11
C THR A 153 0.17 15.69 -9.45
N LEU A 154 1.17 15.17 -10.15
CA LEU A 154 2.55 15.17 -9.67
C LEU A 154 3.27 16.40 -10.19
N ALA A 155 3.96 17.08 -9.31
CA ALA A 155 4.70 18.29 -9.66
C ALA A 155 5.99 17.98 -10.40
#